data_7341258035191e31cb3c33156d89afe9
#
_entry.id   7341258035191e31cb3c33156d89afe9
#
_cell.length_a   1.000
_cell.length_b   1.000
_cell.length_c   1.000
_cell.angle_alpha   90.00
_cell.angle_beta   90.00
_cell.angle_gamma   90.00
#
_symmetry.space_group_name_H-M   'P 1'
#
loop_
_entity.id
_entity.type
_entity.pdbx_description
1 polymer ?
#
loop_
_entity_poly.entity_id
_entity_poly.type
_entity_poly.pdbx_seq_one_letter_code
_entity_poly.pdbx_strand_id
1 'polypeptide(L)'
;MSDISPDAPLIRLERLCKSFSLPDQERFDALREVSLVVNQGDAMGLIGRSGAGKSTLLRLINLLERPDSGRVIVAGQELTSLNKAQLRAAREKIGMIFQQFNLLQNATVFDNVAFPLRIHGRHSKTEIEARVRECIEVVGLAEKLDVYPAQLSGGQKQRVAIARALAPNPGVLLCDEPTSALDAETTRSVLATLKEINQRLGVTIVIVTHELSVVQALCRQVAVLEQGLLVEQMDLGSPEPLAPVSSLGRELKLLVEASRAKAAAAAARADAAGQAGRQQAAQIQAQAMARAEAQAKAESAWLAKEV
;
A
#
# COMPACT_ATOMS: atom_id res chain seq x y z
N MET A 1 -11.48 25.81 -1.31
CA MET A 1 -11.48 24.34 -1.33
C MET A 1 -12.57 23.98 -2.31
N SER A 2 -12.18 23.59 -3.55
CA SER A 2 -13.15 23.11 -4.53
C SER A 2 -13.66 21.74 -4.07
N ASP A 3 -14.97 21.61 -3.91
CA ASP A 3 -15.66 20.35 -3.65
C ASP A 3 -15.31 19.38 -4.78
N ILE A 4 -14.35 18.47 -4.51
CA ILE A 4 -14.13 17.32 -5.37
C ILE A 4 -15.28 16.37 -5.06
N SER A 5 -16.13 16.11 -6.07
CA SER A 5 -17.18 15.09 -5.96
C SER A 5 -16.57 13.80 -5.40
N PRO A 6 -17.20 13.12 -4.42
CA PRO A 6 -16.66 11.90 -3.83
C PRO A 6 -16.40 10.78 -4.84
N ASP A 7 -16.95 10.86 -6.06
CA ASP A 7 -16.75 9.93 -7.16
C ASP A 7 -15.66 10.36 -8.17
N ALA A 8 -14.99 11.52 -7.94
CA ALA A 8 -13.97 11.97 -8.88
C ALA A 8 -12.64 11.21 -8.63
N PRO A 9 -11.99 10.69 -9.70
CA PRO A 9 -10.72 10.00 -9.55
C PRO A 9 -9.63 10.95 -9.03
N LEU A 10 -8.80 10.46 -8.11
CA LEU A 10 -7.70 11.24 -7.56
C LEU A 10 -6.57 11.43 -8.58
N ILE A 11 -6.30 10.39 -9.39
CA ILE A 11 -5.32 10.45 -10.49
C ILE A 11 -6.04 10.08 -11.77
N ARG A 12 -5.87 10.91 -12.82
CA ARG A 12 -6.35 10.63 -14.16
C ARG A 12 -5.26 10.94 -15.17
N LEU A 13 -4.87 9.92 -15.90
CA LEU A 13 -3.92 9.98 -16.99
C LEU A 13 -4.68 9.83 -18.30
N GLU A 14 -4.46 10.72 -19.26
CA GLU A 14 -5.19 10.74 -20.51
C GLU A 14 -4.22 10.70 -21.71
N ARG A 15 -4.22 9.58 -22.42
CA ARG A 15 -3.45 9.32 -23.65
C ARG A 15 -1.98 9.77 -23.55
N LEU A 16 -1.31 9.37 -22.46
CA LEU A 16 0.08 9.71 -22.25
C LEU A 16 0.99 8.99 -23.23
N CYS A 17 1.81 9.76 -23.95
CA CYS A 17 2.91 9.26 -24.75
C CYS A 17 4.23 9.75 -24.18
N LYS A 18 5.24 8.88 -24.20
CA LYS A 18 6.61 9.24 -23.81
C LYS A 18 7.60 8.42 -24.62
N SER A 19 8.56 9.12 -25.21
CA SER A 19 9.69 8.52 -25.90
C SER A 19 11.01 9.08 -25.39
N PHE A 20 12.08 8.31 -25.59
CA PHE A 20 13.45 8.68 -25.29
C PHE A 20 14.30 8.50 -26.54
N SER A 21 15.26 9.39 -26.76
CA SER A 21 16.28 9.24 -27.80
C SER A 21 17.40 8.35 -27.28
N LEU A 22 17.72 7.29 -27.99
CA LEU A 22 18.87 6.42 -27.71
C LEU A 22 20.15 7.01 -28.34
N PRO A 23 21.36 6.57 -27.90
CA PRO A 23 22.65 7.09 -28.42
C PRO A 23 22.76 7.02 -29.94
N ASP A 24 22.15 6.01 -30.57
CA ASP A 24 22.19 5.77 -32.03
C ASP A 24 21.09 6.52 -32.79
N GLN A 25 20.49 7.57 -32.21
CA GLN A 25 19.37 8.34 -32.74
C GLN A 25 18.07 7.51 -32.96
N GLU A 26 18.03 6.28 -32.55
CA GLU A 26 16.80 5.50 -32.50
C GLU A 26 15.86 6.06 -31.42
N ARG A 27 14.58 6.08 -31.74
CA ARG A 27 13.53 6.50 -30.81
C ARG A 27 12.95 5.28 -30.10
N PHE A 28 12.99 5.30 -28.79
CA PHE A 28 12.33 4.30 -27.95
C PHE A 28 11.05 4.86 -27.36
N ASP A 29 9.90 4.31 -27.76
CA ASP A 29 8.59 4.69 -27.24
C ASP A 29 8.33 3.93 -25.93
N ALA A 30 8.61 4.60 -24.81
CA ALA A 30 8.42 4.05 -23.48
C ALA A 30 6.95 3.93 -23.10
N LEU A 31 6.09 4.84 -23.58
CA LEU A 31 4.64 4.81 -23.37
C LEU A 31 3.91 5.27 -24.64
N ARG A 32 2.81 4.57 -24.95
CA ARG A 32 1.99 4.77 -26.14
C ARG A 32 0.52 4.91 -25.76
N GLU A 33 -0.01 6.14 -25.75
CA GLU A 33 -1.41 6.50 -25.47
C GLU A 33 -2.00 5.88 -24.18
N VAL A 34 -1.19 5.81 -23.12
CA VAL A 34 -1.62 5.22 -21.85
C VAL A 34 -2.65 6.12 -21.17
N SER A 35 -3.83 5.56 -20.88
CA SER A 35 -4.88 6.19 -20.07
C SER A 35 -5.14 5.33 -18.84
N LEU A 36 -5.16 5.94 -17.63
CA LEU A 36 -5.33 5.24 -16.37
C LEU A 36 -6.09 6.12 -15.38
N VAL A 37 -6.94 5.51 -14.59
CA VAL A 37 -7.68 6.16 -13.49
C VAL A 37 -7.35 5.45 -12.18
N VAL A 38 -7.08 6.25 -11.12
CA VAL A 38 -6.89 5.76 -9.74
C VAL A 38 -7.80 6.57 -8.83
N ASN A 39 -8.66 5.90 -8.07
CA ASN A 39 -9.58 6.56 -7.16
C ASN A 39 -8.89 6.88 -5.83
N GLN A 40 -9.50 7.79 -5.07
CA GLN A 40 -9.00 8.15 -3.76
C GLN A 40 -9.05 6.94 -2.81
N GLY A 41 -7.97 6.72 -2.06
CA GLY A 41 -7.85 5.60 -1.12
C GLY A 41 -7.52 4.24 -1.77
N ASP A 42 -7.45 4.16 -3.12
CA ASP A 42 -7.05 2.93 -3.79
C ASP A 42 -5.55 2.63 -3.57
N ALA A 43 -5.22 1.33 -3.58
CA ALA A 43 -3.86 0.83 -3.77
C ALA A 43 -3.78 0.19 -5.17
N MET A 44 -3.12 0.88 -6.11
CA MET A 44 -2.96 0.48 -7.50
C MET A 44 -1.57 -0.13 -7.74
N GLY A 45 -1.53 -1.37 -8.24
CA GLY A 45 -0.32 -2.02 -8.71
C GLY A 45 -0.08 -1.77 -10.20
N LEU A 46 1.10 -1.29 -10.57
CA LEU A 46 1.55 -1.22 -11.96
C LEU A 46 2.54 -2.38 -12.19
N ILE A 47 2.13 -3.38 -12.95
CA ILE A 47 2.94 -4.57 -13.24
C ILE A 47 3.29 -4.65 -14.73
N GLY A 48 4.31 -5.43 -15.03
CA GLY A 48 4.81 -5.63 -16.39
C GLY A 48 6.25 -6.09 -16.38
N ARG A 49 6.73 -6.60 -17.49
CA ARG A 49 8.14 -7.02 -17.64
C ARG A 49 9.09 -5.83 -17.53
N SER A 50 10.39 -6.11 -17.34
CA SER A 50 11.42 -5.05 -17.43
C SER A 50 11.32 -4.31 -18.77
N GLY A 51 11.44 -2.99 -18.74
CA GLY A 51 11.30 -2.16 -19.95
C GLY A 51 9.86 -1.89 -20.42
N ALA A 52 8.83 -2.38 -19.73
CA ALA A 52 7.43 -2.18 -20.12
C ALA A 52 6.92 -0.73 -19.96
N GLY A 53 7.70 0.19 -19.35
CA GLY A 53 7.32 1.59 -19.15
C GLY A 53 6.79 1.93 -17.76
N LYS A 54 6.76 0.98 -16.80
CA LYS A 54 6.18 1.16 -15.45
C LYS A 54 6.74 2.36 -14.68
N SER A 55 8.06 2.40 -14.47
CA SER A 55 8.72 3.51 -13.75
C SER A 55 8.61 4.83 -14.51
N THR A 56 8.58 4.80 -15.84
CA THR A 56 8.28 5.97 -16.66
C THR A 56 6.88 6.48 -16.36
N LEU A 57 5.86 5.61 -16.41
CA LEU A 57 4.48 5.99 -16.10
C LEU A 57 4.36 6.57 -14.69
N LEU A 58 5.00 5.92 -13.69
CA LEU A 58 5.00 6.41 -12.31
C LEU A 58 5.60 7.82 -12.21
N ARG A 59 6.72 8.09 -12.90
CA ARG A 59 7.39 9.39 -12.92
C ARG A 59 6.62 10.45 -13.70
N LEU A 60 5.74 10.08 -14.61
CA LEU A 60 4.83 11.02 -15.27
C LEU A 60 3.73 11.50 -14.33
N ILE A 61 3.26 10.69 -13.37
CA ILE A 61 2.20 11.08 -12.43
C ILE A 61 2.58 12.32 -11.62
N ASN A 62 3.84 12.45 -11.22
CA ASN A 62 4.34 13.65 -10.51
C ASN A 62 5.17 14.59 -11.39
N LEU A 63 5.19 14.36 -12.70
CA LEU A 63 5.96 15.10 -13.70
C LEU A 63 7.47 15.19 -13.40
N LEU A 64 8.08 14.21 -12.69
CA LEU A 64 9.54 14.06 -12.69
C LEU A 64 10.04 13.85 -14.11
N GLU A 65 9.28 13.11 -14.92
CA GLU A 65 9.38 13.08 -16.37
C GLU A 65 8.17 13.81 -16.96
N ARG A 66 8.34 14.56 -18.05
CA ARG A 66 7.23 15.19 -18.77
C ARG A 66 6.80 14.29 -19.93
N PRO A 67 5.49 14.10 -20.12
CA PRO A 67 4.99 13.40 -21.30
C PRO A 67 5.26 14.22 -22.57
N ASP A 68 5.40 13.55 -23.70
CA ASP A 68 5.48 14.19 -25.02
C ASP A 68 4.10 14.67 -25.47
N SER A 69 3.05 13.95 -25.09
CA SER A 69 1.64 14.32 -25.29
C SER A 69 0.75 13.68 -24.23
N GLY A 70 -0.50 14.13 -24.16
CA GLY A 70 -1.47 13.69 -23.15
C GLY A 70 -1.51 14.60 -21.94
N ARG A 71 -2.35 14.26 -20.94
CA ARG A 71 -2.60 15.07 -19.74
C ARG A 71 -2.47 14.24 -18.47
N VAL A 72 -1.91 14.86 -17.44
CA VAL A 72 -1.81 14.31 -16.08
C VAL A 72 -2.63 15.20 -15.15
N ILE A 73 -3.65 14.63 -14.54
CA ILE A 73 -4.54 15.31 -13.60
C ILE A 73 -4.44 14.58 -12.24
N VAL A 74 -4.10 15.32 -11.18
CA VAL A 74 -4.02 14.81 -9.81
C VAL A 74 -4.80 15.73 -8.88
N ALA A 75 -5.68 15.17 -8.06
CA ALA A 75 -6.56 15.90 -7.16
C ALA A 75 -7.33 17.04 -7.87
N GLY A 76 -7.84 16.77 -9.08
CA GLY A 76 -8.56 17.72 -9.91
C GLY A 76 -7.70 18.79 -10.60
N GLN A 77 -6.38 18.80 -10.38
CA GLN A 77 -5.45 19.76 -10.98
C GLN A 77 -4.68 19.14 -12.14
N GLU A 78 -4.74 19.75 -13.32
CA GLU A 78 -3.93 19.34 -14.48
C GLU A 78 -2.48 19.78 -14.31
N LEU A 79 -1.60 18.83 -13.95
CA LEU A 79 -0.19 19.10 -13.69
C LEU A 79 0.59 19.49 -14.95
N THR A 80 0.22 18.94 -16.11
CA THR A 80 0.88 19.18 -17.40
C THR A 80 0.85 20.63 -17.84
N SER A 81 -0.18 21.39 -17.43
CA SER A 81 -0.34 22.82 -17.72
C SER A 81 0.37 23.77 -16.74
N LEU A 82 0.87 23.24 -15.61
CA LEU A 82 1.43 24.07 -14.54
C LEU A 82 2.81 24.64 -14.88
N ASN A 83 3.06 25.86 -14.40
CA ASN A 83 4.40 26.44 -14.37
C ASN A 83 5.26 25.79 -13.25
N LYS A 84 6.57 26.08 -13.23
CA LYS A 84 7.52 25.47 -12.28
C LYS A 84 7.14 25.70 -10.80
N ALA A 85 6.66 26.88 -10.44
CA ALA A 85 6.28 27.20 -9.05
C ALA A 85 5.01 26.44 -8.62
N GLN A 86 3.99 26.45 -9.47
CA GLN A 86 2.74 25.71 -9.25
C GLN A 86 2.99 24.20 -9.16
N LEU A 87 3.84 23.66 -10.06
CA LEU A 87 4.19 22.23 -10.05
C LEU A 87 4.94 21.84 -8.76
N ARG A 88 5.82 22.70 -8.25
CA ARG A 88 6.49 22.47 -6.96
C ARG A 88 5.47 22.38 -5.82
N ALA A 89 4.49 23.28 -5.77
CA ALA A 89 3.42 23.25 -4.77
C ALA A 89 2.52 22.01 -4.92
N ALA A 90 2.19 21.60 -6.15
CA ALA A 90 1.40 20.39 -6.41
C ALA A 90 2.14 19.11 -5.94
N ARG A 91 3.46 19.03 -6.14
CA ARG A 91 4.30 17.90 -5.70
C ARG A 91 4.38 17.72 -4.19
N GLU A 92 4.08 18.73 -3.38
CA GLU A 92 3.97 18.58 -1.92
C GLU A 92 2.87 17.58 -1.54
N LYS A 93 1.84 17.46 -2.38
CA LYS A 93 0.71 16.53 -2.19
C LYS A 93 0.99 15.11 -2.70
N ILE A 94 2.16 14.87 -3.30
CA ILE A 94 2.54 13.61 -3.94
C ILE A 94 3.86 13.15 -3.35
N GLY A 95 3.82 12.20 -2.43
CA GLY A 95 5.02 11.56 -1.88
C GLY A 95 5.62 10.59 -2.91
N MET A 96 6.95 10.46 -2.92
CA MET A 96 7.65 9.50 -3.77
C MET A 96 8.63 8.66 -2.95
N ILE A 97 8.54 7.35 -3.14
CA ILE A 97 9.43 6.35 -2.55
C ILE A 97 10.18 5.69 -3.72
N PHE A 98 11.51 5.77 -3.69
CA PHE A 98 12.39 5.28 -4.74
C PHE A 98 12.93 3.89 -4.42
N GLN A 99 13.34 3.15 -5.42
CA GLN A 99 13.94 1.83 -5.33
C GLN A 99 15.21 1.82 -4.43
N GLN A 100 16.05 2.84 -4.54
CA GLN A 100 17.23 3.04 -3.69
C GLN A 100 16.92 4.08 -2.63
N PHE A 101 16.36 3.77 -1.52
CA PHE A 101 15.96 4.61 -0.39
C PHE A 101 16.19 6.14 -0.52
N ASN A 102 17.24 6.56 -1.23
CA ASN A 102 17.66 7.94 -1.49
C ASN A 102 17.73 8.81 -0.23
N LEU A 103 18.23 8.23 0.88
CA LEU A 103 18.42 8.94 2.13
C LEU A 103 19.69 9.83 2.05
N LEU A 104 19.62 11.00 2.68
CA LEU A 104 20.77 11.86 2.91
C LEU A 104 21.70 11.17 3.91
N GLN A 105 22.86 10.69 3.44
CA GLN A 105 23.76 9.84 4.22
C GLN A 105 24.43 10.58 5.40
N ASN A 106 24.60 11.90 5.27
CA ASN A 106 25.18 12.80 6.26
C ASN A 106 24.14 13.48 7.18
N ALA A 107 22.90 13.03 7.15
CA ALA A 107 21.80 13.53 7.94
C ALA A 107 21.20 12.39 8.78
N THR A 108 20.71 12.70 9.98
CA THR A 108 20.04 11.75 10.85
C THR A 108 18.71 11.29 10.27
N VAL A 109 18.07 10.29 10.88
CA VAL A 109 16.68 9.90 10.58
C VAL A 109 15.75 11.11 10.71
N PHE A 110 15.86 11.84 11.82
CA PHE A 110 15.10 13.07 12.05
C PHE A 110 15.26 14.06 10.89
N ASP A 111 16.49 14.37 10.51
CA ASP A 111 16.78 15.34 9.47
C ASP A 111 16.32 14.89 8.08
N ASN A 112 16.42 13.59 7.79
CA ASN A 112 15.89 13.01 6.56
C ASN A 112 14.37 13.23 6.44
N VAL A 113 13.62 12.99 7.52
CA VAL A 113 12.15 13.14 7.55
C VAL A 113 11.75 14.61 7.60
N ALA A 114 12.52 15.46 8.31
CA ALA A 114 12.28 16.91 8.39
C ALA A 114 12.58 17.64 7.08
N PHE A 115 13.44 17.06 6.22
CA PHE A 115 13.97 17.72 5.01
C PHE A 115 12.88 18.31 4.11
N PRO A 116 11.82 17.58 3.67
CA PRO A 116 10.79 18.15 2.83
C PRO A 116 10.02 19.29 3.51
N LEU A 117 9.81 19.24 4.82
CA LEU A 117 9.11 20.30 5.58
C LEU A 117 9.93 21.59 5.64
N ARG A 118 11.26 21.46 5.81
CA ARG A 118 12.19 22.60 5.86
C ARG A 118 12.31 23.33 4.52
N ILE A 119 12.34 22.58 3.39
CA ILE A 119 12.43 23.18 2.05
C ILE A 119 11.24 24.07 1.73
N HIS A 120 10.05 23.72 2.20
CA HIS A 120 8.85 24.49 1.95
C HIS A 120 8.72 25.73 2.84
N GLY A 121 9.43 25.79 3.97
CA GLY A 121 9.59 26.97 4.82
C GLY A 121 8.30 27.49 5.45
N ARG A 122 7.23 26.67 5.52
CA ARG A 122 5.92 27.07 6.02
C ARG A 122 5.66 26.65 7.47
N HIS A 123 6.54 25.84 8.04
CA HIS A 123 6.37 25.21 9.34
C HIS A 123 7.38 25.77 10.34
N SER A 124 6.94 26.03 11.57
CA SER A 124 7.79 26.33 12.72
C SER A 124 8.63 25.09 13.10
N LYS A 125 9.67 25.31 13.89
CA LYS A 125 10.52 24.19 14.40
C LYS A 125 9.71 23.19 15.21
N THR A 126 8.78 23.65 16.03
CA THR A 126 7.91 22.81 16.86
C THR A 126 6.93 21.97 16.02
N GLU A 127 6.35 22.55 14.98
CA GLU A 127 5.49 21.80 14.05
C GLU A 127 6.26 20.74 13.28
N ILE A 128 7.48 21.06 12.82
CA ILE A 128 8.36 20.10 12.15
C ILE A 128 8.70 18.95 13.11
N GLU A 129 9.10 19.25 14.36
CA GLU A 129 9.43 18.24 15.33
C GLU A 129 8.25 17.30 15.63
N ALA A 130 7.07 17.85 15.88
CA ALA A 130 5.87 17.08 16.13
C ALA A 130 5.52 16.17 14.93
N ARG A 131 5.57 16.71 13.72
CA ARG A 131 5.25 15.96 12.49
C ARG A 131 6.26 14.86 12.19
N VAL A 132 7.56 15.11 12.42
CA VAL A 132 8.61 14.11 12.24
C VAL A 132 8.40 12.94 13.21
N ARG A 133 8.14 13.22 14.50
CA ARG A 133 7.88 12.19 15.50
C ARG A 133 6.66 11.33 15.13
N GLU A 134 5.56 11.96 14.72
CA GLU A 134 4.37 11.27 14.23
C GLU A 134 4.69 10.33 13.05
N CYS A 135 5.39 10.83 12.02
CA CYS A 135 5.74 10.01 10.85
C CYS A 135 6.68 8.84 11.20
N ILE A 136 7.62 9.05 12.12
CA ILE A 136 8.56 8.01 12.56
C ILE A 136 7.85 6.96 13.44
N GLU A 137 6.87 7.36 14.24
CA GLU A 137 6.04 6.44 15.01
C GLU A 137 5.20 5.55 14.10
N VAL A 138 4.56 6.12 13.07
CA VAL A 138 3.80 5.37 12.05
C VAL A 138 4.63 4.25 11.41
N VAL A 139 5.92 4.46 11.22
CA VAL A 139 6.81 3.45 10.63
C VAL A 139 7.55 2.58 11.66
N GLY A 140 7.26 2.74 12.97
CA GLY A 140 7.81 1.93 14.05
C GLY A 140 9.31 2.13 14.29
N LEU A 141 9.82 3.38 14.23
CA LEU A 141 11.23 3.73 14.41
C LEU A 141 11.45 4.84 15.45
N ALA A 142 10.55 4.97 16.44
CA ALA A 142 10.56 6.06 17.41
C ALA A 142 11.93 6.26 18.14
N GLU A 143 12.63 5.16 18.44
CA GLU A 143 13.93 5.19 19.10
C GLU A 143 15.14 5.45 18.17
N LYS A 144 14.92 5.69 16.87
CA LYS A 144 15.98 5.82 15.86
C LYS A 144 16.17 7.25 15.31
N LEU A 145 15.59 8.26 15.96
CA LEU A 145 15.60 9.65 15.46
C LEU A 145 17.00 10.21 15.19
N ASP A 146 17.95 9.95 16.08
CA ASP A 146 19.31 10.51 16.04
C ASP A 146 20.32 9.60 15.31
N VAL A 147 19.85 8.49 14.73
CA VAL A 147 20.69 7.49 14.04
C VAL A 147 20.91 7.92 12.58
N TYR A 148 22.08 7.64 12.04
CA TYR A 148 22.42 7.89 10.64
C TYR A 148 22.05 6.70 9.74
N PRO A 149 21.78 6.92 8.44
CA PRO A 149 21.41 5.84 7.51
C PRO A 149 22.40 4.68 7.45
N ALA A 150 23.71 4.93 7.63
CA ALA A 150 24.73 3.89 7.65
C ALA A 150 24.53 2.84 8.78
N GLN A 151 23.84 3.21 9.85
CA GLN A 151 23.58 2.37 11.02
C GLN A 151 22.25 1.63 10.96
N LEU A 152 21.51 1.77 9.84
CA LEU A 152 20.19 1.19 9.64
C LEU A 152 20.25 -0.04 8.72
N SER A 153 19.41 -1.04 9.01
CA SER A 153 19.16 -2.14 8.07
C SER A 153 18.42 -1.64 6.80
N GLY A 154 18.40 -2.43 5.74
CA GLY A 154 17.68 -2.08 4.50
C GLY A 154 16.21 -1.75 4.75
N GLY A 155 15.51 -2.57 5.53
CA GLY A 155 14.11 -2.33 5.89
C GLY A 155 13.89 -1.09 6.74
N GLN A 156 14.81 -0.78 7.66
CA GLN A 156 14.76 0.46 8.43
C GLN A 156 14.98 1.68 7.53
N LYS A 157 15.94 1.63 6.59
CA LYS A 157 16.13 2.67 5.58
C LYS A 157 14.89 2.91 4.76
N GLN A 158 14.21 1.83 4.35
CA GLN A 158 12.97 1.93 3.60
C GLN A 158 11.86 2.57 4.42
N ARG A 159 11.70 2.21 5.69
CA ARG A 159 10.72 2.85 6.57
C ARG A 159 11.02 4.33 6.80
N VAL A 160 12.29 4.74 6.90
CA VAL A 160 12.66 6.16 6.96
C VAL A 160 12.29 6.87 5.65
N ALA A 161 12.51 6.24 4.48
CA ALA A 161 12.09 6.80 3.19
C ALA A 161 10.55 6.96 3.10
N ILE A 162 9.79 6.01 3.64
CA ILE A 162 8.32 6.11 3.77
C ILE A 162 7.94 7.28 4.68
N ALA A 163 8.53 7.38 5.88
CA ALA A 163 8.25 8.47 6.82
C ALA A 163 8.55 9.85 6.21
N ARG A 164 9.66 9.96 5.48
CA ARG A 164 10.02 11.19 4.74
C ARG A 164 8.99 11.53 3.67
N ALA A 165 8.49 10.53 2.94
CA ALA A 165 7.47 10.74 1.92
C ALA A 165 6.12 11.15 2.53
N LEU A 166 5.81 10.72 3.76
CA LEU A 166 4.59 11.07 4.51
C LEU A 166 4.65 12.45 5.17
N ALA A 167 5.85 12.97 5.45
CA ALA A 167 6.01 14.21 6.22
C ALA A 167 5.19 15.38 5.69
N PRO A 168 5.11 15.65 4.36
CA PRO A 168 4.30 16.73 3.81
C PRO A 168 2.79 16.49 3.83
N ASN A 169 2.32 15.40 4.42
CA ASN A 169 0.91 14.97 4.43
C ASN A 169 0.32 14.80 3.01
N PRO A 170 0.90 13.89 2.20
CA PRO A 170 0.49 13.69 0.82
C PRO A 170 -0.86 12.96 0.73
N GLY A 171 -1.65 13.27 -0.31
CA GLY A 171 -2.83 12.47 -0.69
C GLY A 171 -2.47 11.23 -1.52
N VAL A 172 -1.27 11.23 -2.13
CA VAL A 172 -0.77 10.15 -3.02
C VAL A 172 0.63 9.75 -2.61
N LEU A 173 0.91 8.44 -2.56
CA LEU A 173 2.25 7.86 -2.48
C LEU A 173 2.56 7.09 -3.75
N LEU A 174 3.62 7.48 -4.44
CA LEU A 174 4.17 6.78 -5.59
C LEU A 174 5.36 5.94 -5.14
N CYS A 175 5.32 4.63 -5.39
CA CYS A 175 6.34 3.69 -4.92
C CYS A 175 7.00 2.99 -6.12
N ASP A 176 8.25 3.31 -6.40
CA ASP A 176 9.04 2.70 -7.48
C ASP A 176 9.85 1.53 -6.91
N GLU A 177 9.37 0.30 -7.06
CA GLU A 177 9.97 -0.95 -6.55
C GLU A 177 10.44 -0.90 -5.08
N PRO A 178 9.57 -0.54 -4.13
CA PRO A 178 10.00 -0.22 -2.75
C PRO A 178 10.52 -1.42 -1.96
N THR A 179 10.43 -2.63 -2.48
CA THR A 179 10.82 -3.89 -1.80
C THR A 179 11.90 -4.68 -2.52
N SER A 180 12.33 -4.25 -3.71
CA SER A 180 13.24 -5.02 -4.58
C SER A 180 14.64 -5.30 -3.98
N ALA A 181 15.07 -4.53 -2.97
CA ALA A 181 16.37 -4.68 -2.30
C ALA A 181 16.23 -5.31 -0.90
N LEU A 182 15.07 -5.90 -0.56
CA LEU A 182 14.75 -6.40 0.77
C LEU A 182 14.54 -7.92 0.76
N ASP A 183 14.85 -8.58 1.87
CA ASP A 183 14.48 -9.98 2.09
C ASP A 183 12.96 -10.14 2.30
N ALA A 184 12.46 -11.36 2.24
CA ALA A 184 11.02 -11.66 2.29
C ALA A 184 10.34 -11.26 3.61
N GLU A 185 11.04 -11.30 4.75
CA GLU A 185 10.48 -10.91 6.05
C GLU A 185 10.37 -9.39 6.14
N THR A 186 11.43 -8.71 5.76
CA THR A 186 11.48 -7.24 5.70
C THR A 186 10.47 -6.69 4.69
N THR A 187 10.32 -7.33 3.53
CA THR A 187 9.30 -7.01 2.53
C THR A 187 7.89 -7.05 3.14
N ARG A 188 7.53 -8.14 3.84
CA ARG A 188 6.23 -8.25 4.51
C ARG A 188 5.99 -7.12 5.50
N SER A 189 7.01 -6.78 6.29
CA SER A 189 6.92 -5.69 7.27
C SER A 189 6.70 -4.32 6.61
N VAL A 190 7.43 -4.01 5.53
CA VAL A 190 7.26 -2.76 4.76
C VAL A 190 5.89 -2.69 4.12
N LEU A 191 5.40 -3.80 3.53
CA LEU A 191 4.06 -3.86 2.94
C LEU A 191 2.96 -3.69 3.98
N ALA A 192 3.12 -4.25 5.19
CA ALA A 192 2.19 -4.03 6.29
C ALA A 192 2.11 -2.54 6.67
N THR A 193 3.26 -1.85 6.75
CA THR A 193 3.31 -0.40 6.98
C THR A 193 2.61 0.39 5.88
N LEU A 194 2.85 0.08 4.59
CA LEU A 194 2.16 0.74 3.47
C LEU A 194 0.65 0.50 3.50
N LYS A 195 0.23 -0.72 3.82
CA LYS A 195 -1.19 -1.07 3.96
C LYS A 195 -1.86 -0.31 5.10
N GLU A 196 -1.19 -0.19 6.24
CA GLU A 196 -1.69 0.61 7.37
C GLU A 196 -1.83 2.08 7.01
N ILE A 197 -0.84 2.68 6.32
CA ILE A 197 -0.89 4.04 5.81
C ILE A 197 -2.09 4.23 4.87
N ASN A 198 -2.29 3.31 3.91
CA ASN A 198 -3.43 3.37 3.00
C ASN A 198 -4.76 3.29 3.76
N GLN A 199 -4.93 2.31 4.66
CA GLN A 199 -6.20 2.04 5.35
C GLN A 199 -6.53 3.07 6.43
N ARG A 200 -5.55 3.52 7.23
CA ARG A 200 -5.79 4.42 8.37
C ARG A 200 -5.71 5.89 8.01
N LEU A 201 -4.82 6.25 7.08
CA LEU A 201 -4.63 7.65 6.68
C LEU A 201 -5.36 7.99 5.36
N GLY A 202 -5.96 7.01 4.68
CA GLY A 202 -6.67 7.20 3.42
C GLY A 202 -5.76 7.62 2.25
N VAL A 203 -4.45 7.43 2.37
CA VAL A 203 -3.48 7.81 1.34
C VAL A 203 -3.58 6.84 0.16
N THR A 204 -3.76 7.37 -1.05
CA THR A 204 -3.77 6.59 -2.28
C THR A 204 -2.36 6.14 -2.63
N ILE A 205 -2.19 4.85 -2.94
CA ILE A 205 -0.88 4.27 -3.26
C ILE A 205 -0.85 3.83 -4.72
N VAL A 206 0.20 4.21 -5.45
CA VAL A 206 0.54 3.64 -6.75
C VAL A 206 1.90 2.98 -6.63
N ILE A 207 1.97 1.67 -6.77
CA ILE A 207 3.21 0.89 -6.62
C ILE A 207 3.61 0.22 -7.92
N VAL A 208 4.85 0.42 -8.33
CA VAL A 208 5.51 -0.35 -9.39
C VAL A 208 6.23 -1.52 -8.76
N THR A 209 6.00 -2.70 -9.27
CA THR A 209 6.72 -3.91 -8.88
C THR A 209 6.68 -4.96 -10.00
N HIS A 210 7.66 -5.86 -10.00
CA HIS A 210 7.64 -7.08 -10.80
C HIS A 210 7.25 -8.31 -9.96
N GLU A 211 7.05 -8.15 -8.65
CA GLU A 211 6.67 -9.21 -7.72
C GLU A 211 5.15 -9.27 -7.55
N LEU A 212 4.50 -10.31 -8.08
CA LEU A 212 3.05 -10.49 -7.99
C LEU A 212 2.56 -10.71 -6.54
N SER A 213 3.41 -11.24 -5.68
CA SER A 213 3.15 -11.38 -4.23
C SER A 213 2.97 -10.04 -3.53
N VAL A 214 3.74 -9.01 -3.93
CA VAL A 214 3.62 -7.63 -3.43
C VAL A 214 2.27 -7.04 -3.84
N VAL A 215 1.89 -7.23 -5.11
CA VAL A 215 0.60 -6.77 -5.65
C VAL A 215 -0.55 -7.41 -4.89
N GLN A 216 -0.52 -8.72 -4.71
CA GLN A 216 -1.54 -9.47 -3.98
C GLN A 216 -1.68 -9.02 -2.52
N ALA A 217 -0.57 -8.68 -1.86
CA ALA A 217 -0.57 -8.28 -0.45
C ALA A 217 -1.12 -6.88 -0.21
N LEU A 218 -0.91 -5.96 -1.16
CA LEU A 218 -1.19 -4.53 -0.97
C LEU A 218 -2.30 -3.99 -1.87
N CYS A 219 -2.35 -4.43 -3.15
CA CYS A 219 -3.15 -3.75 -4.15
C CYS A 219 -4.57 -4.30 -4.25
N ARG A 220 -5.54 -3.40 -4.45
CA ARG A 220 -6.90 -3.73 -4.86
C ARG A 220 -7.06 -3.65 -6.37
N GLN A 221 -6.47 -2.65 -6.99
CA GLN A 221 -6.49 -2.42 -8.44
C GLN A 221 -5.13 -2.75 -9.06
N VAL A 222 -5.13 -3.32 -10.23
CA VAL A 222 -3.90 -3.66 -10.97
C VAL A 222 -4.01 -3.22 -12.42
N ALA A 223 -2.93 -2.61 -12.92
CA ALA A 223 -2.77 -2.25 -14.31
C ALA A 223 -1.54 -2.96 -14.89
N VAL A 224 -1.71 -3.68 -16.00
CA VAL A 224 -0.64 -4.42 -16.67
C VAL A 224 -0.12 -3.61 -17.85
N LEU A 225 1.17 -3.35 -17.87
CA LEU A 225 1.86 -2.69 -18.98
C LEU A 225 2.69 -3.70 -19.76
N GLU A 226 2.57 -3.66 -21.08
CA GLU A 226 3.41 -4.43 -22.02
C GLU A 226 3.87 -3.51 -23.16
N GLN A 227 5.18 -3.40 -23.36
CA GLN A 227 5.77 -2.61 -24.47
C GLN A 227 5.21 -1.17 -24.57
N GLY A 228 5.04 -0.49 -23.45
CA GLY A 228 4.54 0.88 -23.37
C GLY A 228 3.02 1.03 -23.53
N LEU A 229 2.26 -0.06 -23.62
CA LEU A 229 0.81 -0.08 -23.69
C LEU A 229 0.21 -0.55 -22.37
N LEU A 230 -0.91 0.04 -21.98
CA LEU A 230 -1.77 -0.51 -20.93
C LEU A 230 -2.66 -1.57 -21.54
N VAL A 231 -2.34 -2.85 -21.29
CA VAL A 231 -3.05 -3.98 -21.92
C VAL A 231 -4.20 -4.51 -21.10
N GLU A 232 -4.19 -4.25 -19.78
CA GLU A 232 -5.18 -4.82 -18.87
C GLU A 232 -5.32 -4.02 -17.60
N GLN A 233 -6.55 -3.96 -17.05
CA GLN A 233 -6.85 -3.48 -15.70
C GLN A 233 -7.74 -4.49 -14.99
N MET A 234 -7.46 -4.76 -13.70
CA MET A 234 -8.19 -5.75 -12.90
C MET A 234 -8.50 -5.19 -11.52
N ASP A 235 -9.70 -5.48 -11.00
CA ASP A 235 -10.05 -5.27 -9.59
C ASP A 235 -9.91 -6.60 -8.83
N LEU A 236 -8.86 -6.72 -8.03
CA LEU A 236 -8.62 -7.91 -7.20
C LEU A 236 -9.60 -8.02 -6.03
N GLY A 237 -10.29 -6.94 -5.68
CA GLY A 237 -11.34 -6.93 -4.65
C GLY A 237 -12.72 -7.30 -5.17
N SER A 238 -12.90 -7.42 -6.50
CA SER A 238 -14.18 -7.81 -7.09
C SER A 238 -14.58 -9.24 -6.67
N PRO A 239 -15.84 -9.48 -6.34
CA PRO A 239 -16.37 -10.83 -6.15
C PRO A 239 -16.46 -11.62 -7.46
N GLU A 240 -16.48 -10.93 -8.60
CA GLU A 240 -16.56 -11.56 -9.92
C GLU A 240 -15.26 -12.30 -10.28
N PRO A 241 -15.35 -13.38 -11.06
CA PRO A 241 -14.17 -14.09 -11.54
C PRO A 241 -13.28 -13.18 -12.39
N LEU A 242 -11.98 -13.15 -12.08
CA LEU A 242 -11.01 -12.43 -12.92
C LEU A 242 -10.92 -13.10 -14.30
N ALA A 243 -11.04 -12.30 -15.36
CA ALA A 243 -10.95 -12.75 -16.77
C ALA A 243 -9.72 -12.12 -17.46
N PRO A 244 -8.48 -12.47 -17.05
CA PRO A 244 -7.27 -11.84 -17.54
C PRO A 244 -6.98 -12.22 -18.99
N VAL A 245 -6.51 -11.23 -19.76
CA VAL A 245 -6.07 -11.40 -21.16
C VAL A 245 -4.57 -11.52 -21.29
N SER A 246 -3.80 -10.84 -20.41
CA SER A 246 -2.34 -10.87 -20.41
C SER A 246 -1.77 -12.14 -19.74
N SER A 247 -0.50 -12.47 -20.02
CA SER A 247 0.19 -13.57 -19.33
C SER A 247 0.37 -13.31 -17.85
N LEU A 248 0.78 -12.10 -17.49
CA LEU A 248 0.94 -11.69 -16.08
C LEU A 248 -0.40 -11.61 -15.33
N GLY A 249 -1.48 -11.18 -16.00
CA GLY A 249 -2.81 -11.22 -15.43
C GLY A 249 -3.27 -12.63 -15.09
N ARG A 250 -3.02 -13.62 -15.98
CA ARG A 250 -3.32 -15.03 -15.72
C ARG A 250 -2.53 -15.59 -14.53
N GLU A 251 -1.25 -15.26 -14.44
CA GLU A 251 -0.40 -15.67 -13.32
C GLU A 251 -0.88 -15.06 -12.00
N LEU A 252 -1.21 -13.76 -12.01
CA LEU A 252 -1.76 -13.07 -10.84
C LEU A 252 -3.11 -13.67 -10.42
N LYS A 253 -3.99 -13.99 -11.37
CA LYS A 253 -5.26 -14.69 -11.10
C LYS A 253 -5.06 -15.96 -10.31
N LEU A 254 -4.14 -16.84 -10.73
CA LEU A 254 -3.85 -18.09 -10.05
C LEU A 254 -3.39 -17.86 -8.59
N LEU A 255 -2.54 -16.86 -8.36
CA LEU A 255 -2.08 -16.49 -7.01
C LEU A 255 -3.25 -16.00 -6.13
N VAL A 256 -4.11 -15.13 -6.69
CA VAL A 256 -5.28 -14.58 -5.96
C VAL A 256 -6.27 -15.69 -5.62
N GLU A 257 -6.60 -16.58 -6.56
CA GLU A 257 -7.51 -17.71 -6.34
C GLU A 257 -6.95 -18.68 -5.29
N ALA A 258 -5.67 -19.02 -5.37
CA ALA A 258 -5.01 -19.87 -4.37
C ALA A 258 -5.04 -19.25 -2.96
N SER A 259 -4.87 -17.94 -2.85
CA SER A 259 -4.95 -17.22 -1.58
C SER A 259 -6.38 -17.17 -1.03
N ARG A 260 -7.37 -16.90 -1.88
CA ARG A 260 -8.80 -16.93 -1.52
C ARG A 260 -9.20 -18.32 -1.02
N ALA A 261 -8.78 -19.38 -1.69
CA ALA A 261 -9.04 -20.76 -1.29
C ALA A 261 -8.40 -21.10 0.08
N LYS A 262 -7.15 -20.66 0.32
CA LYS A 262 -6.48 -20.82 1.63
C LYS A 262 -7.21 -20.07 2.74
N ALA A 263 -7.63 -18.83 2.49
CA ALA A 263 -8.38 -18.02 3.46
C ALA A 263 -9.74 -18.65 3.78
N ALA A 264 -10.47 -19.12 2.78
CA ALA A 264 -11.75 -19.82 2.96
C ALA A 264 -11.58 -21.12 3.77
N ALA A 265 -10.55 -21.92 3.48
CA ALA A 265 -10.26 -23.14 4.24
C ALA A 265 -9.85 -22.82 5.70
N ALA A 266 -9.12 -21.76 5.95
CA ALA A 266 -8.77 -21.32 7.30
C ALA A 266 -10.00 -20.85 8.09
N ALA A 267 -10.89 -20.07 7.47
CA ALA A 267 -12.15 -19.63 8.07
C ALA A 267 -13.06 -20.83 8.43
N ALA A 268 -13.21 -21.80 7.51
CA ALA A 268 -14.00 -23.00 7.77
C ALA A 268 -13.44 -23.84 8.93
N ARG A 269 -12.10 -23.94 9.07
CA ARG A 269 -11.46 -24.61 10.22
C ARG A 269 -11.69 -23.87 11.53
N ALA A 270 -11.62 -22.53 11.52
CA ALA A 270 -11.90 -21.72 12.71
C ALA A 270 -13.35 -21.86 13.17
N ASP A 271 -14.31 -21.86 12.23
CA ASP A 271 -15.73 -22.07 12.53
C ASP A 271 -16.00 -23.47 13.10
N ALA A 272 -15.40 -24.51 12.51
CA ALA A 272 -15.51 -25.88 13.02
C ALA A 272 -14.95 -26.02 14.44
N ALA A 273 -13.77 -25.42 14.72
CA ALA A 273 -13.18 -25.40 16.05
C ALA A 273 -14.06 -24.64 17.07
N GLY A 274 -14.64 -23.51 16.65
CA GLY A 274 -15.58 -22.74 17.48
C GLY A 274 -16.87 -23.52 17.79
N GLN A 275 -17.41 -24.31 16.83
CA GLN A 275 -18.55 -25.16 17.04
C GLN A 275 -18.22 -26.30 17.99
N ALA A 276 -17.10 -27.00 17.81
CA ALA A 276 -16.65 -28.06 18.70
C ALA A 276 -16.45 -27.57 20.15
N GLY A 277 -15.85 -26.40 20.34
CA GLY A 277 -15.68 -25.75 21.64
C GLY A 277 -17.04 -25.46 22.34
N ARG A 278 -18.00 -24.94 21.60
CA ARG A 278 -19.36 -24.70 22.12
C ARG A 278 -20.08 -25.99 22.52
N GLN A 279 -19.95 -27.05 21.71
CA GLN A 279 -20.53 -28.37 22.04
C GLN A 279 -19.89 -28.98 23.30
N GLN A 280 -18.57 -28.88 23.43
CA GLN A 280 -17.87 -29.39 24.62
C GLN A 280 -18.25 -28.59 25.89
N ALA A 281 -18.38 -27.26 25.80
CA ALA A 281 -18.83 -26.43 26.91
C ALA A 281 -20.27 -26.80 27.35
N ALA A 282 -21.18 -27.00 26.38
CA ALA A 282 -22.54 -27.42 26.65
C ALA A 282 -22.62 -28.83 27.33
N GLN A 283 -21.77 -29.76 26.90
CA GLN A 283 -21.67 -31.08 27.55
C GLN A 283 -21.16 -31.00 28.99
N ILE A 284 -20.13 -30.19 29.24
CA ILE A 284 -19.60 -29.98 30.60
C ILE A 284 -20.67 -29.37 31.50
N GLN A 285 -21.41 -28.37 31.00
CA GLN A 285 -22.49 -27.72 31.75
C GLN A 285 -23.64 -28.69 32.05
N ALA A 286 -24.06 -29.52 31.08
CA ALA A 286 -25.07 -30.54 31.27
C ALA A 286 -24.64 -31.58 32.30
N GLN A 287 -23.39 -32.04 32.26
CA GLN A 287 -22.85 -32.97 33.28
C GLN A 287 -22.79 -32.35 34.68
N ALA A 288 -22.42 -31.07 34.79
CA ALA A 288 -22.41 -30.36 36.07
C ALA A 288 -23.83 -30.24 36.67
N MET A 289 -24.83 -29.90 35.84
CA MET A 289 -26.21 -29.84 36.26
C MET A 289 -26.73 -31.22 36.73
N ALA A 290 -26.46 -32.27 35.95
CA ALA A 290 -26.85 -33.64 36.33
C ALA A 290 -26.23 -34.11 37.67
N ARG A 291 -24.96 -33.73 37.93
CA ARG A 291 -24.31 -34.02 39.22
C ARG A 291 -24.94 -33.24 40.38
N ALA A 292 -25.24 -31.95 40.18
CA ALA A 292 -25.93 -31.14 41.19
C ALA A 292 -27.34 -31.67 41.53
N GLU A 293 -28.09 -32.09 40.51
CA GLU A 293 -29.40 -32.73 40.75
C GLU A 293 -29.30 -34.06 41.47
N ALA A 294 -28.31 -34.90 41.15
CA ALA A 294 -28.06 -36.16 41.83
C ALA A 294 -27.69 -35.95 43.31
N GLN A 295 -26.87 -34.94 43.58
CA GLN A 295 -26.46 -34.59 44.94
C GLN A 295 -27.63 -34.03 45.75
N ALA A 296 -28.45 -33.15 45.19
CA ALA A 296 -29.66 -32.64 45.84
C ALA A 296 -30.69 -33.77 46.16
N LYS A 297 -30.84 -34.75 45.28
CA LYS A 297 -31.68 -35.94 45.52
C LYS A 297 -31.11 -36.81 46.63
N ALA A 298 -29.79 -37.00 46.71
CA ALA A 298 -29.14 -37.78 47.77
C ALA A 298 -29.28 -37.10 49.14
N GLU A 299 -29.13 -35.78 49.23
CA GLU A 299 -29.34 -35.01 50.44
C GLU A 299 -30.79 -35.05 50.92
N SER A 300 -31.77 -34.91 50.03
CA SER A 300 -33.19 -35.02 50.38
C SER A 300 -33.59 -36.43 50.85
N ALA A 301 -33.00 -37.48 50.25
CA ALA A 301 -33.24 -38.89 50.69
C ALA A 301 -32.54 -39.19 52.01
N TRP A 302 -31.43 -38.54 52.35
CA TRP A 302 -30.79 -38.67 53.67
C TRP A 302 -31.62 -37.99 54.75
N LEU A 303 -32.08 -36.75 54.55
CA LEU A 303 -32.95 -36.01 55.46
C LEU A 303 -34.30 -36.75 55.74
N ALA A 304 -34.88 -37.50 54.77
CA ALA A 304 -36.09 -38.25 54.93
C ALA A 304 -35.94 -39.57 55.75
N LYS A 305 -34.72 -39.97 56.07
CA LYS A 305 -34.43 -41.16 56.89
C LYS A 305 -34.13 -40.82 58.36
N GLU A 306 -33.96 -39.56 58.72
CA GLU A 306 -33.72 -39.11 60.08
C GLU A 306 -34.97 -38.56 60.79
N VAL A 307 -36.14 -38.62 60.18
CA VAL A 307 -37.48 -38.36 60.75
C VAL A 307 -38.24 -39.66 60.89
#